data_5c10de28032cc73c2ad8863d0fcb25b0
#
_entry.id   5c10de28032cc73c2ad8863d0fcb25b0
#
_cell.length_a   1.000
_cell.length_b   1.000
_cell.length_c   1.000
_cell.angle_alpha   90.00
_cell.angle_beta   90.00
_cell.angle_gamma   90.00
#
_symmetry.space_group_name_H-M   'P 1'
#
loop_
_entity.id
_entity.type
_entity.pdbx_description
1 polymer ?
#
loop_
_entity_poly.entity_id
_entity_poly.type
_entity_poly.pdbx_seq_one_letter_code
_entity_poly.pdbx_strand_id
1 'polypeptide(L)'
;YMTVESLFSLRKALNVTILDEPYLNEVILHQRCIKSPEELEEIRAAQAITDKAFLHMLDIIKPGLVEKDLQLELDYFMLKNGATGLAFETILAAGANGSMPHAVPGMNKIKEGDFVTMDFGAAHNGYCSDMTRTVAVGKISEEQEKVYNLVLAAQLAGIDAVRAGIPCNSVDAVSRNMIYGAGYEGKFGHGLGHSLGLEIHENPRFSPLCTTLTEAGMV
;
A
#
# COMPACT_ATOMS: atom_id res chain seq x y z
N TYR A 1 -1.46 11.71 20.06
CA TYR A 1 -2.24 12.96 19.97
C TYR A 1 -2.34 13.60 21.33
N MET A 2 -2.10 14.92 21.41
CA MET A 2 -2.25 15.71 22.64
C MET A 2 -3.64 16.36 22.64
N THR A 3 -4.36 16.27 23.76
CA THR A 3 -5.66 16.96 23.90
C THR A 3 -5.45 18.47 24.06
N VAL A 4 -6.47 19.27 23.75
CA VAL A 4 -6.44 20.73 23.98
C VAL A 4 -6.21 21.05 25.45
N GLU A 5 -6.79 20.29 26.37
CA GLU A 5 -6.59 20.44 27.82
C GLU A 5 -5.12 20.18 28.21
N SER A 6 -4.51 19.14 27.66
CA SER A 6 -3.09 18.82 27.87
C SER A 6 -2.18 19.95 27.35
N LEU A 7 -2.51 20.55 26.20
CA LEU A 7 -1.78 21.69 25.65
C LEU A 7 -1.85 22.91 26.57
N PHE A 8 -3.04 23.25 27.08
CA PHE A 8 -3.20 24.35 28.02
C PHE A 8 -2.45 24.10 29.34
N SER A 9 -2.51 22.88 29.85
CA SER A 9 -1.77 22.48 31.05
C SER A 9 -0.27 22.60 30.86
N LEU A 10 0.23 22.16 29.70
CA LEU A 10 1.65 22.26 29.34
C LEU A 10 2.12 23.72 29.21
N ARG A 11 1.36 24.56 28.52
CA ARG A 11 1.62 26.00 28.41
C ARG A 11 1.74 26.64 29.77
N LYS A 12 0.86 26.30 30.72
CA LYS A 12 0.85 26.84 32.08
C LYS A 12 2.05 26.33 32.90
N ALA A 13 2.42 25.04 32.73
CA ALA A 13 3.49 24.44 33.54
C ALA A 13 4.89 24.86 33.11
N LEU A 14 5.13 25.02 31.80
CA LEU A 14 6.48 25.24 31.27
C LEU A 14 6.91 26.71 31.27
N ASN A 15 6.02 27.66 31.47
CA ASN A 15 6.30 29.12 31.38
C ASN A 15 7.05 29.49 30.09
N VAL A 16 6.72 28.85 28.96
CA VAL A 16 7.32 29.06 27.64
C VAL A 16 6.25 29.37 26.61
N THR A 17 6.63 30.05 25.53
CA THR A 17 5.77 30.19 24.37
C THR A 17 5.79 28.88 23.57
N ILE A 18 4.65 28.21 23.46
CA ILE A 18 4.49 27.08 22.56
C ILE A 18 4.05 27.65 21.20
N LEU A 19 4.93 27.52 20.22
CA LEU A 19 4.58 27.86 18.83
C LEU A 19 3.66 26.78 18.29
N ASP A 20 2.54 27.20 17.72
CA ASP A 20 1.53 26.33 17.13
C ASP A 20 1.61 26.32 15.58
N GLU A 21 2.75 26.81 15.06
CA GLU A 21 3.02 26.76 13.63
C GLU A 21 3.47 25.36 13.18
N PRO A 22 3.05 24.92 11.97
CA PRO A 22 3.34 23.57 11.47
C PRO A 22 4.80 23.33 11.06
N TYR A 23 5.65 24.36 11.10
CA TYR A 23 7.02 24.35 10.54
C TYR A 23 7.87 23.14 10.98
N LEU A 24 7.92 22.86 12.29
CA LEU A 24 8.71 21.71 12.78
C LEU A 24 8.16 20.38 12.25
N ASN A 25 6.84 20.25 12.21
CA ASN A 25 6.20 19.07 11.67
C ASN A 25 6.48 18.90 10.17
N GLU A 26 6.45 19.99 9.41
CA GLU A 26 6.78 19.97 7.97
C GLU A 26 8.25 19.56 7.73
N VAL A 27 9.19 20.07 8.54
CA VAL A 27 10.61 19.67 8.48
C VAL A 27 10.77 18.17 8.75
N ILE A 28 10.13 17.65 9.81
CA ILE A 28 10.19 16.23 10.16
C ILE A 28 9.58 15.37 9.04
N LEU A 29 8.42 15.76 8.51
CA LEU A 29 7.78 15.06 7.41
C LEU A 29 8.66 15.05 6.15
N HIS A 30 9.30 16.16 5.84
CA HIS A 30 10.22 16.23 4.70
C HIS A 30 11.47 15.36 4.90
N GLN A 31 12.05 15.34 6.10
CA GLN A 31 13.16 14.42 6.42
C GLN A 31 12.77 12.94 6.23
N ARG A 32 11.53 12.57 6.60
CA ARG A 32 11.02 11.21 6.42
C ARG A 32 10.80 10.82 4.96
N CYS A 33 10.61 11.79 4.05
CA CYS A 33 10.43 11.51 2.63
C CYS A 33 11.69 10.91 1.99
N ILE A 34 12.88 11.39 2.38
CA ILE A 34 14.17 10.96 1.84
C ILE A 34 14.78 9.94 2.80
N LYS A 35 14.78 8.68 2.40
CA LYS A 35 15.26 7.57 3.22
C LYS A 35 16.79 7.48 3.18
N SER A 36 17.40 7.25 4.34
CA SER A 36 18.81 6.91 4.43
C SER A 36 19.07 5.49 3.86
N PRO A 37 20.33 5.12 3.56
CA PRO A 37 20.64 3.76 3.18
C PRO A 37 20.21 2.72 4.20
N GLU A 38 20.35 3.01 5.50
CA GLU A 38 19.94 2.12 6.59
C GLU A 38 18.41 1.94 6.64
N GLU A 39 17.64 3.01 6.46
CA GLU A 39 16.18 2.96 6.37
C GLU A 39 15.72 2.14 5.17
N LEU A 40 16.40 2.28 4.03
CA LEU A 40 16.11 1.48 2.83
C LEU A 40 16.38 -0.01 3.06
N GLU A 41 17.39 -0.39 3.84
CA GLU A 41 17.65 -1.80 4.18
C GLU A 41 16.52 -2.38 5.05
N GLU A 42 15.98 -1.61 5.99
CA GLU A 42 14.84 -2.04 6.81
C GLU A 42 13.56 -2.22 5.98
N ILE A 43 13.29 -1.29 5.05
CA ILE A 43 12.17 -1.41 4.10
C ILE A 43 12.36 -2.66 3.21
N ARG A 44 13.56 -2.91 2.70
CA ARG A 44 13.86 -4.12 1.92
C ARG A 44 13.70 -5.40 2.74
N ALA A 45 14.08 -5.39 4.02
CA ALA A 45 13.88 -6.53 4.90
C ALA A 45 12.38 -6.80 5.13
N ALA A 46 11.59 -5.76 5.37
CA ALA A 46 10.12 -5.88 5.44
C ALA A 46 9.54 -6.43 4.13
N GLN A 47 9.96 -5.90 2.98
CA GLN A 47 9.51 -6.36 1.66
C GLN A 47 9.89 -7.82 1.40
N ALA A 48 11.09 -8.25 1.78
CA ALA A 48 11.52 -9.63 1.60
C ALA A 48 10.69 -10.64 2.41
N ILE A 49 10.15 -10.24 3.56
CA ILE A 49 9.20 -11.06 4.33
C ILE A 49 7.87 -11.16 3.56
N THR A 50 7.39 -10.03 3.05
CA THR A 50 6.13 -9.94 2.28
C THR A 50 6.21 -10.75 0.99
N ASP A 51 7.34 -10.70 0.26
CA ASP A 51 7.56 -11.51 -0.94
C ASP A 51 7.49 -13.02 -0.65
N LYS A 52 8.14 -13.47 0.44
CA LYS A 52 8.07 -14.88 0.87
C LYS A 52 6.65 -15.28 1.25
N ALA A 53 5.91 -14.40 1.91
CA ALA A 53 4.53 -14.65 2.28
C ALA A 53 3.63 -14.79 1.06
N PHE A 54 3.82 -13.99 0.02
CA PHE A 54 3.11 -14.15 -1.24
C PHE A 54 3.39 -15.51 -1.89
N LEU A 55 4.65 -15.91 -1.98
CA LEU A 55 5.00 -17.21 -2.56
C LEU A 55 4.38 -18.37 -1.78
N HIS A 56 4.37 -18.30 -0.45
CA HIS A 56 3.67 -19.27 0.40
C HIS A 56 2.17 -19.34 0.08
N MET A 57 1.52 -18.19 -0.11
CA MET A 57 0.09 -18.15 -0.44
C MET A 57 -0.23 -18.79 -1.79
N LEU A 58 0.66 -18.70 -2.77
CA LEU A 58 0.47 -19.35 -4.08
C LEU A 58 0.35 -20.88 -3.96
N ASP A 59 1.03 -21.49 -3.00
CA ASP A 59 1.02 -22.94 -2.79
C ASP A 59 -0.28 -23.42 -2.11
N ILE A 60 -1.00 -22.55 -1.43
CA ILE A 60 -2.16 -22.95 -0.61
C ILE A 60 -3.51 -22.47 -1.13
N ILE A 61 -3.56 -21.37 -1.91
CA ILE A 61 -4.82 -20.83 -2.43
C ILE A 61 -5.47 -21.83 -3.38
N LYS A 62 -6.72 -22.23 -3.05
CA LYS A 62 -7.53 -23.16 -3.87
C LYS A 62 -9.02 -22.95 -3.60
N PRO A 63 -9.90 -23.43 -4.50
CA PRO A 63 -11.34 -23.36 -4.29
C PRO A 63 -11.77 -24.04 -2.97
N GLY A 64 -12.77 -23.45 -2.33
CA GLY A 64 -13.37 -23.95 -1.08
C GLY A 64 -12.77 -23.38 0.19
N LEU A 65 -11.59 -22.78 0.14
CA LEU A 65 -10.99 -22.08 1.29
C LEU A 65 -11.71 -20.76 1.58
N VAL A 66 -11.65 -20.33 2.81
CA VAL A 66 -12.33 -19.14 3.32
C VAL A 66 -11.34 -17.95 3.37
N GLU A 67 -11.78 -16.77 2.95
CA GLU A 67 -10.96 -15.55 2.96
C GLU A 67 -10.30 -15.31 4.33
N LYS A 68 -11.07 -15.42 5.41
CA LYS A 68 -10.58 -15.19 6.77
C LYS A 68 -9.48 -16.17 7.19
N ASP A 69 -9.62 -17.45 6.81
CA ASP A 69 -8.62 -18.46 7.16
C ASP A 69 -7.30 -18.21 6.42
N LEU A 70 -7.38 -17.81 5.15
CA LEU A 70 -6.21 -17.46 4.35
C LEU A 70 -5.54 -16.17 4.83
N GLN A 71 -6.32 -15.18 5.25
CA GLN A 71 -5.78 -13.96 5.85
C GLN A 71 -4.98 -14.28 7.12
N LEU A 72 -5.54 -15.12 8.01
CA LEU A 72 -4.85 -15.53 9.24
C LEU A 72 -3.55 -16.31 8.95
N GLU A 73 -3.56 -17.17 7.93
CA GLU A 73 -2.37 -17.88 7.49
C GLU A 73 -1.29 -16.93 6.96
N LEU A 74 -1.67 -15.94 6.13
CA LEU A 74 -0.78 -14.94 5.58
C LEU A 74 -0.13 -14.10 6.70
N ASP A 75 -0.94 -13.61 7.63
CA ASP A 75 -0.48 -12.82 8.78
C ASP A 75 0.47 -13.64 9.66
N TYR A 76 0.09 -14.88 9.99
CA TYR A 76 0.92 -15.78 10.77
C TYR A 76 2.26 -16.08 10.09
N PHE A 77 2.23 -16.30 8.78
CA PHE A 77 3.46 -16.56 8.02
C PHE A 77 4.42 -15.38 8.09
N MET A 78 3.95 -14.14 7.90
CA MET A 78 4.80 -12.93 8.01
C MET A 78 5.43 -12.81 9.41
N LEU A 79 4.61 -12.94 10.46
CA LEU A 79 5.08 -12.87 11.85
C LEU A 79 6.09 -13.97 12.19
N LYS A 80 5.85 -15.19 11.72
CA LYS A 80 6.77 -16.33 11.92
C LYS A 80 8.10 -16.16 11.19
N ASN A 81 8.12 -15.41 10.09
CA ASN A 81 9.31 -15.21 9.25
C ASN A 81 10.04 -13.89 9.52
N GLY A 82 9.81 -13.27 10.68
CA GLY A 82 10.64 -12.17 11.17
C GLY A 82 9.98 -10.79 11.13
N ALA A 83 8.71 -10.69 10.73
CA ALA A 83 7.98 -9.43 10.89
C ALA A 83 7.83 -9.10 12.37
N THR A 84 8.10 -7.86 12.76
CA THR A 84 7.85 -7.34 14.10
C THR A 84 6.37 -7.00 14.33
N GLY A 85 5.60 -6.94 13.25
CA GLY A 85 4.16 -6.69 13.21
C GLY A 85 3.65 -6.72 11.77
N LEU A 86 2.35 -6.51 11.61
CA LEU A 86 1.75 -6.22 10.31
C LEU A 86 1.85 -4.71 10.06
N ALA A 87 2.14 -4.31 8.82
CA ALA A 87 2.19 -2.90 8.45
C ALA A 87 0.80 -2.24 8.49
N PHE A 88 -0.23 -3.02 8.18
CA PHE A 88 -1.65 -2.64 8.19
C PHE A 88 -2.53 -3.90 8.28
N GLU A 89 -3.84 -3.70 8.41
CA GLU A 89 -4.80 -4.80 8.41
C GLU A 89 -4.85 -5.46 7.03
N THR A 90 -4.47 -6.73 6.96
CA THR A 90 -4.41 -7.50 5.71
C THR A 90 -5.78 -7.59 5.04
N ILE A 91 -5.85 -7.25 3.77
CA ILE A 91 -6.99 -7.45 2.90
C ILE A 91 -6.75 -8.74 2.10
N LEU A 92 -7.70 -9.66 2.18
CA LEU A 92 -7.75 -10.84 1.32
C LEU A 92 -9.20 -11.03 0.88
N ALA A 93 -9.45 -10.82 -0.39
CA ALA A 93 -10.80 -10.75 -0.93
C ALA A 93 -10.92 -11.51 -2.24
N ALA A 94 -11.95 -12.36 -2.35
CA ALA A 94 -12.20 -13.22 -3.50
C ALA A 94 -13.45 -12.81 -4.29
N GLY A 95 -13.38 -12.96 -5.61
CA GLY A 95 -14.50 -12.69 -6.51
C GLY A 95 -15.02 -11.26 -6.37
N ALA A 96 -16.31 -11.07 -6.15
CA ALA A 96 -16.94 -9.75 -6.03
C ALA A 96 -16.41 -8.92 -4.85
N ASN A 97 -15.97 -9.56 -3.76
CA ASN A 97 -15.35 -8.87 -2.62
C ASN A 97 -14.07 -8.13 -3.02
N GLY A 98 -13.29 -8.69 -3.95
CA GLY A 98 -12.05 -8.08 -4.45
C GLY A 98 -12.24 -6.77 -5.21
N SER A 99 -13.48 -6.38 -5.52
CA SER A 99 -13.79 -5.06 -6.11
C SER A 99 -13.83 -3.91 -5.09
N MET A 100 -13.81 -4.22 -3.81
CA MET A 100 -13.85 -3.23 -2.73
C MET A 100 -12.43 -2.92 -2.24
N PRO A 101 -11.95 -1.66 -2.36
CA PRO A 101 -10.58 -1.30 -1.97
C PRO A 101 -10.23 -1.58 -0.50
N HIS A 102 -11.24 -1.58 0.37
CA HIS A 102 -11.11 -1.85 1.80
C HIS A 102 -11.97 -3.05 2.22
N ALA A 103 -11.92 -4.12 1.43
CA ALA A 103 -12.62 -5.35 1.77
C ALA A 103 -12.10 -5.94 3.08
N VAL A 104 -13.02 -6.36 3.94
CA VAL A 104 -12.67 -7.07 5.18
C VAL A 104 -12.78 -8.56 4.91
N PRO A 105 -11.72 -9.36 5.13
CA PRO A 105 -11.75 -10.81 4.95
C PRO A 105 -12.83 -11.45 5.83
N GLY A 106 -13.77 -12.14 5.19
CA GLY A 106 -14.94 -12.73 5.82
C GLY A 106 -15.02 -14.26 5.66
N MET A 107 -16.22 -14.78 5.81
CA MET A 107 -16.52 -16.22 5.66
C MET A 107 -16.81 -16.61 4.20
N ASN A 108 -16.55 -15.71 3.25
CA ASN A 108 -16.71 -15.98 1.83
C ASN A 108 -15.71 -17.06 1.39
N LYS A 109 -16.21 -18.02 0.58
CA LYS A 109 -15.39 -19.11 0.05
C LYS A 109 -14.92 -18.78 -1.35
N ILE A 110 -13.64 -19.01 -1.59
CA ILE A 110 -13.03 -18.91 -2.91
C ILE A 110 -13.67 -19.95 -3.85
N LYS A 111 -13.95 -19.55 -5.08
CA LYS A 111 -14.53 -20.39 -6.14
C LYS A 111 -13.59 -20.48 -7.32
N GLU A 112 -13.80 -21.50 -8.12
CA GLU A 112 -13.19 -21.59 -9.45
C GLU A 112 -13.61 -20.40 -10.31
N GLY A 113 -12.64 -19.76 -10.96
CA GLY A 113 -12.85 -18.56 -11.78
C GLY A 113 -12.80 -17.24 -11.00
N ASP A 114 -12.61 -17.25 -9.67
CA ASP A 114 -12.42 -16.03 -8.89
C ASP A 114 -11.02 -15.44 -9.10
N PHE A 115 -10.95 -14.11 -9.03
CA PHE A 115 -9.73 -13.44 -8.61
C PHE A 115 -9.67 -13.42 -7.08
N VAL A 116 -8.48 -13.64 -6.54
CA VAL A 116 -8.16 -13.39 -5.14
C VAL A 116 -7.18 -12.23 -5.09
N THR A 117 -7.63 -11.11 -4.55
CA THR A 117 -6.78 -9.93 -4.30
C THR A 117 -6.29 -9.98 -2.86
N MET A 118 -4.99 -9.92 -2.70
CA MET A 118 -4.30 -9.86 -1.41
C MET A 118 -3.57 -8.53 -1.34
N ASP A 119 -3.85 -7.75 -0.30
CA ASP A 119 -3.18 -6.50 0.01
C ASP A 119 -2.68 -6.56 1.45
N PHE A 120 -1.36 -6.59 1.61
CA PHE A 120 -0.71 -6.95 2.86
C PHE A 120 0.71 -6.41 2.93
N GLY A 121 1.23 -6.25 4.14
CA GLY A 121 2.58 -5.78 4.37
C GLY A 121 3.11 -6.20 5.73
N ALA A 122 4.42 -6.46 5.78
CA ALA A 122 5.15 -6.71 7.01
C ALA A 122 5.72 -5.39 7.57
N ALA A 123 5.85 -5.31 8.88
CA ALA A 123 6.70 -4.32 9.54
C ALA A 123 7.99 -5.01 10.01
N HIS A 124 9.13 -4.37 9.78
CA HIS A 124 10.44 -4.82 10.27
C HIS A 124 11.18 -3.64 10.89
N ASN A 125 11.56 -3.76 12.16
CA ASN A 125 12.21 -2.70 12.93
C ASN A 125 11.55 -1.31 12.84
N GLY A 126 10.20 -1.29 12.73
CA GLY A 126 9.40 -0.08 12.63
C GLY A 126 9.14 0.40 11.20
N TYR A 127 9.78 -0.17 10.18
CA TYR A 127 9.55 0.17 8.77
C TYR A 127 8.54 -0.78 8.12
N CYS A 128 7.68 -0.22 7.28
CA CYS A 128 6.60 -0.93 6.61
C CYS A 128 7.02 -1.39 5.21
N SER A 129 6.44 -2.51 4.76
CA SER A 129 6.28 -2.86 3.35
C SER A 129 4.80 -2.84 2.97
N ASP A 130 4.53 -2.78 1.67
CA ASP A 130 3.19 -2.72 1.09
C ASP A 130 3.16 -3.46 -0.24
N MET A 131 2.30 -4.46 -0.35
CA MET A 131 2.18 -5.23 -1.58
C MET A 131 0.75 -5.68 -1.84
N THR A 132 0.20 -5.28 -2.98
CA THR A 132 -1.03 -5.86 -3.51
C THR A 132 -0.71 -6.85 -4.63
N ARG A 133 -1.29 -8.04 -4.58
CA ARG A 133 -1.25 -9.06 -5.64
C ARG A 133 -2.63 -9.67 -5.87
N THR A 134 -2.97 -9.81 -7.14
CA THR A 134 -4.20 -10.49 -7.56
C THR A 134 -3.83 -11.76 -8.31
N VAL A 135 -4.40 -12.89 -7.90
CA VAL A 135 -4.20 -14.20 -8.54
C VAL A 135 -5.52 -14.77 -9.03
N ALA A 136 -5.46 -15.51 -10.13
CA ALA A 136 -6.61 -16.23 -10.66
C ALA A 136 -6.68 -17.64 -10.06
N VAL A 137 -7.87 -18.07 -9.66
CA VAL A 137 -8.12 -19.44 -9.18
C VAL A 137 -8.78 -20.24 -10.27
N GLY A 138 -7.99 -21.08 -10.94
CA GLY A 138 -8.44 -21.84 -12.09
C GLY A 138 -8.66 -21.00 -13.35
N LYS A 139 -9.71 -21.34 -14.14
CA LYS A 139 -9.97 -20.67 -15.41
C LYS A 139 -10.82 -19.41 -15.21
N ILE A 140 -10.28 -18.27 -15.58
CA ILE A 140 -10.98 -16.97 -15.59
C ILE A 140 -11.64 -16.70 -16.95
N SER A 141 -12.53 -15.71 -17.00
CA SER A 141 -13.16 -15.22 -18.22
C SER A 141 -12.21 -14.33 -19.04
N GLU A 142 -12.49 -14.20 -20.35
CA GLU A 142 -11.75 -13.30 -21.24
C GLU A 142 -11.79 -11.83 -20.77
N GLU A 143 -12.91 -11.39 -20.19
CA GLU A 143 -13.02 -10.04 -19.67
C GLU A 143 -12.15 -9.83 -18.42
N GLN A 144 -12.08 -10.82 -17.52
CA GLN A 144 -11.17 -10.77 -16.36
C GLN A 144 -9.71 -10.70 -16.82
N GLU A 145 -9.33 -11.55 -17.78
CA GLU A 145 -7.97 -11.56 -18.34
C GLU A 145 -7.62 -10.21 -18.99
N LYS A 146 -8.54 -9.65 -19.76
CA LYS A 146 -8.39 -8.34 -20.39
C LYS A 146 -8.18 -7.23 -19.37
N VAL A 147 -9.00 -7.16 -18.32
CA VAL A 147 -8.88 -6.16 -17.25
C VAL A 147 -7.59 -6.34 -16.48
N TYR A 148 -7.23 -7.57 -16.13
CA TYR A 148 -5.99 -7.88 -15.43
C TYR A 148 -4.77 -7.39 -16.22
N ASN A 149 -4.70 -7.73 -17.51
CA ASN A 149 -3.59 -7.34 -18.38
C ASN A 149 -3.53 -5.81 -18.58
N LEU A 150 -4.67 -5.12 -18.65
CA LEU A 150 -4.72 -3.67 -18.72
C LEU A 150 -4.15 -3.03 -17.45
N VAL A 151 -4.57 -3.50 -16.28
CA VAL A 151 -4.10 -2.98 -15.00
C VAL A 151 -2.60 -3.25 -14.82
N LEU A 152 -2.14 -4.45 -15.18
CA LEU A 152 -0.71 -4.79 -15.16
C LEU A 152 0.10 -3.87 -16.08
N ALA A 153 -0.35 -3.65 -17.30
CA ALA A 153 0.32 -2.74 -18.23
C ALA A 153 0.36 -1.30 -17.71
N ALA A 154 -0.74 -0.82 -17.13
CA ALA A 154 -0.82 0.51 -16.55
C ALA A 154 0.09 0.67 -15.32
N GLN A 155 0.18 -0.36 -14.47
CA GLN A 155 1.07 -0.39 -13.29
C GLN A 155 2.54 -0.36 -13.73
N LEU A 156 2.94 -1.20 -14.69
CA LEU A 156 4.31 -1.23 -15.21
C LEU A 156 4.69 0.10 -15.87
N ALA A 157 3.78 0.71 -16.63
CA ALA A 157 4.02 2.04 -17.22
C ALA A 157 4.18 3.13 -16.15
N GLY A 158 3.41 3.04 -15.05
CA GLY A 158 3.56 3.93 -13.89
C GLY A 158 4.94 3.78 -13.25
N ILE A 159 5.40 2.56 -13.01
CA ILE A 159 6.74 2.28 -12.48
C ILE A 159 7.83 2.85 -13.39
N ASP A 160 7.73 2.60 -14.70
CA ASP A 160 8.71 3.08 -15.68
C ASP A 160 8.75 4.62 -15.80
N ALA A 161 7.65 5.29 -15.47
CA ALA A 161 7.57 6.74 -15.44
C ALA A 161 8.24 7.38 -14.23
N VAL A 162 8.47 6.64 -13.13
CA VAL A 162 9.01 7.19 -11.89
C VAL A 162 10.49 7.56 -12.05
N ARG A 163 10.82 8.82 -11.79
CA ARG A 163 12.20 9.34 -11.72
C ARG A 163 12.23 10.62 -10.90
N ALA A 164 13.37 10.97 -10.35
CA ALA A 164 13.53 12.24 -9.63
C ALA A 164 13.24 13.46 -10.52
N GLY A 165 12.65 14.49 -9.95
CA GLY A 165 12.40 15.78 -10.58
C GLY A 165 11.08 15.89 -11.36
N ILE A 166 10.19 14.90 -11.28
CA ILE A 166 8.87 14.97 -11.95
C ILE A 166 7.74 15.16 -10.95
N PRO A 167 6.63 15.82 -11.34
CA PRO A 167 5.46 15.95 -10.47
C PRO A 167 4.78 14.61 -10.24
N CYS A 168 4.39 14.33 -8.98
CA CYS A 168 3.71 13.07 -8.62
C CYS A 168 2.41 12.83 -9.40
N ASN A 169 1.65 13.88 -9.72
CA ASN A 169 0.43 13.75 -10.51
C ASN A 169 0.71 13.33 -11.96
N SER A 170 1.91 13.60 -12.50
CA SER A 170 2.26 13.15 -13.85
C SER A 170 2.47 11.64 -13.92
N VAL A 171 2.95 11.01 -12.86
CA VAL A 171 3.08 9.55 -12.75
C VAL A 171 1.69 8.90 -12.64
N ASP A 172 0.81 9.44 -11.77
CA ASP A 172 -0.59 8.99 -11.67
C ASP A 172 -1.29 9.05 -13.03
N ALA A 173 -1.10 10.16 -13.76
CA ALA A 173 -1.73 10.38 -15.07
C ALA A 173 -1.33 9.31 -16.11
N VAL A 174 -0.12 8.76 -16.07
CA VAL A 174 0.31 7.70 -16.98
C VAL A 174 -0.60 6.49 -16.86
N SER A 175 -0.73 5.94 -15.67
CA SER A 175 -1.56 4.75 -15.42
C SER A 175 -3.05 5.04 -15.57
N ARG A 176 -3.50 6.17 -15.08
CA ARG A 176 -4.90 6.61 -15.15
C ARG A 176 -5.39 6.77 -16.59
N ASN A 177 -4.61 7.43 -17.43
CA ASN A 177 -4.97 7.66 -18.82
C ASN A 177 -5.02 6.35 -19.62
N MET A 178 -4.18 5.37 -19.32
CA MET A 178 -4.26 4.04 -19.95
C MET A 178 -5.58 3.33 -19.60
N ILE A 179 -5.95 3.34 -18.31
CA ILE A 179 -7.20 2.72 -17.83
C ILE A 179 -8.42 3.43 -18.43
N TYR A 180 -8.44 4.75 -18.40
CA TYR A 180 -9.55 5.56 -18.93
C TYR A 180 -9.65 5.46 -20.46
N GLY A 181 -8.52 5.50 -21.16
CA GLY A 181 -8.46 5.34 -22.61
C GLY A 181 -8.95 3.96 -23.10
N ALA A 182 -8.91 2.95 -22.24
CA ALA A 182 -9.45 1.63 -22.54
C ALA A 182 -10.98 1.51 -22.24
N GLY A 183 -11.65 2.60 -21.87
CA GLY A 183 -13.11 2.64 -21.64
C GLY A 183 -13.52 2.41 -20.18
N TYR A 184 -12.58 2.45 -19.24
CA TYR A 184 -12.85 2.26 -17.81
C TYR A 184 -12.81 3.60 -17.04
N GLU A 185 -13.29 4.69 -17.63
CA GLU A 185 -13.36 5.99 -16.99
C GLU A 185 -14.14 5.93 -15.67
N GLY A 186 -13.60 6.56 -14.63
CA GLY A 186 -14.18 6.56 -13.28
C GLY A 186 -14.02 5.24 -12.51
N LYS A 187 -13.44 4.18 -13.09
CA LYS A 187 -13.19 2.90 -12.40
C LYS A 187 -11.90 2.88 -11.59
N PHE A 188 -10.99 3.82 -11.83
CA PHE A 188 -9.79 4.03 -11.01
C PHE A 188 -10.07 5.17 -10.01
N GLY A 189 -10.70 4.83 -8.88
CA GLY A 189 -11.26 5.78 -7.93
C GLY A 189 -10.31 6.30 -6.84
N HIS A 190 -9.02 5.92 -6.87
CA HIS A 190 -7.99 6.33 -5.89
C HIS A 190 -6.73 6.83 -6.58
N GLY A 191 -5.72 7.25 -5.81
CA GLY A 191 -4.39 7.58 -6.35
C GLY A 191 -3.63 6.33 -6.79
N LEU A 192 -2.61 6.52 -7.65
CA LEU A 192 -1.77 5.42 -8.13
C LEU A 192 -0.98 4.76 -6.99
N GLY A 193 -0.54 5.57 -6.00
CA GLY A 193 0.24 5.05 -4.88
C GLY A 193 0.59 6.13 -3.86
N HIS A 194 1.40 5.76 -2.91
CA HIS A 194 1.88 6.63 -1.83
C HIS A 194 3.26 6.18 -1.37
N SER A 195 3.99 7.07 -0.72
CA SER A 195 5.22 6.73 -0.01
C SER A 195 4.91 5.92 1.25
N LEU A 196 5.89 5.17 1.70
CA LEU A 196 5.88 4.43 2.96
C LEU A 196 7.21 4.59 3.70
N GLY A 197 7.26 4.15 4.94
CA GLY A 197 8.45 4.20 5.78
C GLY A 197 8.11 3.71 7.19
N LEU A 198 8.24 4.58 8.19
CA LEU A 198 7.80 4.32 9.56
C LEU A 198 6.27 4.21 9.67
N GLU A 199 5.57 4.89 8.79
CA GLU A 199 4.12 4.75 8.62
C GLU A 199 3.82 4.13 7.27
N ILE A 200 2.71 3.39 7.18
CA ILE A 200 2.30 2.77 5.93
C ILE A 200 1.93 3.83 4.87
N HIS A 201 1.32 4.93 5.29
CA HIS A 201 0.98 6.03 4.41
C HIS A 201 1.83 7.26 4.73
N GLU A 202 2.85 7.51 3.93
CA GLU A 202 3.67 8.72 3.99
C GLU A 202 3.46 9.61 2.75
N ASN A 203 4.04 10.80 2.78
CA ASN A 203 4.11 11.69 1.62
C ASN A 203 5.44 11.46 0.85
N PRO A 204 5.47 11.78 -0.45
CA PRO A 204 4.36 12.23 -1.27
C PRO A 204 3.42 11.10 -1.71
N ARG A 205 2.28 11.45 -2.32
CA ARG A 205 1.35 10.51 -2.94
C ARG A 205 1.35 10.68 -4.44
N PHE A 206 1.33 9.59 -5.18
CA PHE A 206 1.02 9.63 -6.62
C PHE A 206 -0.50 9.68 -6.79
N SER A 207 -1.02 10.89 -6.98
CA SER A 207 -2.47 11.14 -7.12
C SER A 207 -2.72 12.35 -8.03
N PRO A 208 -3.92 12.51 -8.60
CA PRO A 208 -4.22 13.61 -9.53
C PRO A 208 -3.98 15.01 -8.94
N LEU A 209 -4.04 15.15 -7.62
CA LEU A 209 -3.93 16.45 -6.94
C LEU A 209 -2.52 16.76 -6.42
N CYS A 210 -1.60 15.77 -6.40
CA CYS A 210 -0.27 15.95 -5.82
C CYS A 210 0.71 16.51 -6.84
N THR A 211 1.12 17.75 -6.67
CA THR A 211 2.09 18.45 -7.53
C THR A 211 3.52 18.41 -6.99
N THR A 212 3.76 17.74 -5.85
CA THR A 212 5.10 17.58 -5.27
C THR A 212 6.03 16.94 -6.30
N LEU A 213 7.24 17.47 -6.41
CA LEU A 213 8.28 16.85 -7.23
C LEU A 213 8.90 15.67 -6.49
N THR A 214 9.11 14.60 -7.21
CA THR A 214 9.86 13.43 -6.70
C THR A 214 11.33 13.79 -6.52
N GLU A 215 11.96 13.22 -5.51
CA GLU A 215 13.40 13.37 -5.24
C GLU A 215 14.05 12.00 -5.11
N ALA A 216 15.38 11.95 -5.38
CA ALA A 216 16.15 10.74 -5.17
C ALA A 216 16.16 10.34 -3.68
N GLY A 217 15.90 9.08 -3.37
CA GLY A 217 15.79 8.58 -2.00
C GLY A 217 14.35 8.55 -1.45
N MET A 218 13.37 9.07 -2.18
CA MET A 218 11.96 8.83 -1.87
C MET A 218 11.59 7.36 -2.18
N VAL A 219 10.72 6.80 -1.36
CA VAL A 219 10.16 5.45 -1.51
C VAL A 219 8.65 5.54 -1.53
#